data_3ed9a11ac1b13030ec4087a40fce4015
#
_entry.id   3ed9a11ac1b13030ec4087a40fce4015
#
_cell.length_a   1.000
_cell.length_b   1.000
_cell.length_c   1.000
_cell.angle_alpha   90.00
_cell.angle_beta   90.00
_cell.angle_gamma   90.00
#
_symmetry.space_group_name_H-M   'P 1'
#
loop_
_entity.id
_entity.type
_entity.pdbx_description
1 polymer ?
#
loop_
_entity_poly.entity_id
_entity_poly.type
_entity_poly.pdbx_seq_one_letter_code
_entity_poly.pdbx_strand_id
1 'polypeptide(L)'
;MILALILFAVTYVLMLRLQQYRPWVALCSAVLFIVLGEAGVYEFSLRAALQAVDYNVLLMMAGTMGTVALFIESKMPARLAEMLIVCVPDVKWAVCMLALFAGVISAFVDNVATVLMVAPVGLAIARKLKISPVPVLIAIAVSSNLQGAATLVGDTTSILLGSFADMNFFDFFWMRGRPGIFWGVELGALASLAVLLWLFRRETQPIAAKVETEVEDRKSTRLNSSHC
;
A
#
# COMPACT_ATOMS: atom_id res chain seq x y z
N MET A 1 -20.13 -27.75 -13.49
CA MET A 1 -20.23 -26.35 -12.99
C MET A 1 -20.42 -26.26 -11.47
N ILE A 2 -21.42 -26.90 -10.85
CA ILE A 2 -21.70 -26.78 -9.40
C ILE A 2 -20.50 -27.21 -8.55
N LEU A 3 -19.84 -28.33 -8.87
CA LEU A 3 -18.67 -28.82 -8.16
C LEU A 3 -17.50 -27.83 -8.21
N ALA A 4 -17.22 -27.23 -9.37
CA ALA A 4 -16.17 -26.24 -9.53
C ALA A 4 -16.45 -24.98 -8.68
N LEU A 5 -17.70 -24.58 -8.59
CA LEU A 5 -18.13 -23.45 -7.77
C LEU A 5 -18.00 -23.73 -6.26
N ILE A 6 -18.33 -24.97 -5.85
CA ILE A 6 -18.13 -25.40 -4.46
C ILE A 6 -16.63 -25.44 -4.11
N LEU A 7 -15.80 -26.03 -4.98
CA LEU A 7 -14.34 -26.06 -4.77
C LEU A 7 -13.75 -24.64 -4.70
N PHE A 8 -14.18 -23.74 -5.56
CA PHE A 8 -13.76 -22.34 -5.52
C PHE A 8 -14.15 -21.69 -4.18
N ALA A 9 -15.41 -21.84 -3.75
CA ALA A 9 -15.89 -21.29 -2.49
C ALA A 9 -15.10 -21.86 -1.28
N VAL A 10 -14.85 -23.18 -1.28
CA VAL A 10 -14.05 -23.84 -0.22
C VAL A 10 -12.61 -23.29 -0.23
N THR A 11 -11.98 -23.16 -1.39
CA THR A 11 -10.64 -22.58 -1.54
C THR A 11 -10.59 -21.17 -0.96
N TYR A 12 -11.58 -20.35 -1.30
CA TYR A 12 -11.66 -18.97 -0.83
C TYR A 12 -11.81 -18.89 0.69
N VAL A 13 -12.68 -19.71 1.28
CA VAL A 13 -12.84 -19.82 2.74
C VAL A 13 -11.55 -20.30 3.42
N LEU A 14 -10.86 -21.28 2.83
CA LEU A 14 -9.57 -21.76 3.35
C LEU A 14 -8.50 -20.68 3.31
N MET A 15 -8.41 -19.89 2.23
CA MET A 15 -7.48 -18.76 2.12
C MET A 15 -7.74 -17.66 3.15
N LEU A 16 -9.01 -17.43 3.53
CA LEU A 16 -9.38 -16.50 4.59
C LEU A 16 -9.03 -17.03 5.99
N ARG A 17 -9.23 -18.33 6.22
CA ARG A 17 -8.95 -18.97 7.52
C ARG A 17 -7.46 -19.22 7.76
N LEU A 18 -6.74 -19.66 6.74
CA LEU A 18 -5.34 -20.08 6.80
C LEU A 18 -4.42 -19.04 6.17
N GLN A 19 -4.36 -17.86 6.78
CA GLN A 19 -3.60 -16.71 6.23
C GLN A 19 -2.11 -17.00 6.01
N GLN A 20 -1.49 -17.81 6.87
CA GLN A 20 -0.08 -18.18 6.76
C GLN A 20 0.19 -19.18 5.63
N TYR A 21 -0.82 -19.96 5.23
CA TYR A 21 -0.69 -21.02 4.22
C TYR A 21 -1.36 -20.67 2.88
N ARG A 22 -1.70 -19.39 2.66
CA ARG A 22 -2.35 -18.95 1.41
C ARG A 22 -1.68 -19.46 0.13
N PRO A 23 -0.34 -19.38 -0.05
CA PRO A 23 0.30 -19.87 -1.27
C PRO A 23 0.10 -21.39 -1.46
N TRP A 24 0.19 -22.16 -0.37
CA TRP A 24 -0.01 -23.61 -0.41
C TRP A 24 -1.45 -23.99 -0.70
N VAL A 25 -2.43 -23.29 -0.09
CA VAL A 25 -3.86 -23.49 -0.37
C VAL A 25 -4.15 -23.21 -1.85
N ALA A 26 -3.62 -22.10 -2.41
CA ALA A 26 -3.79 -21.76 -3.80
C ALA A 26 -3.17 -22.83 -4.72
N LEU A 27 -1.94 -23.27 -4.43
CA LEU A 27 -1.25 -24.29 -5.21
C LEU A 27 -1.98 -25.64 -5.19
N CYS A 28 -2.36 -26.12 -3.99
CA CYS A 28 -3.11 -27.38 -3.85
C CYS A 28 -4.47 -27.31 -4.56
N SER A 29 -5.16 -26.19 -4.46
CA SER A 29 -6.42 -25.97 -5.15
C SER A 29 -6.24 -25.98 -6.67
N ALA A 30 -5.20 -25.29 -7.21
CA ALA A 30 -4.90 -25.30 -8.64
C ALA A 30 -4.62 -26.73 -9.15
N VAL A 31 -3.79 -27.50 -8.43
CA VAL A 31 -3.50 -28.89 -8.78
C VAL A 31 -4.77 -29.74 -8.73
N LEU A 32 -5.61 -29.58 -7.70
CA LEU A 32 -6.88 -30.31 -7.58
C LEU A 32 -7.82 -29.98 -8.76
N PHE A 33 -7.93 -28.73 -9.16
CA PHE A 33 -8.74 -28.33 -10.32
C PHE A 33 -8.23 -28.97 -11.62
N ILE A 34 -6.92 -29.01 -11.84
CA ILE A 34 -6.32 -29.64 -13.02
C ILE A 34 -6.59 -31.15 -13.02
N VAL A 35 -6.35 -31.84 -11.88
CA VAL A 35 -6.54 -33.28 -11.77
C VAL A 35 -8.01 -33.68 -12.02
N LEU A 36 -8.95 -32.97 -11.44
CA LEU A 36 -10.37 -33.22 -11.64
C LEU A 36 -10.83 -32.90 -13.07
N GLY A 37 -10.20 -31.92 -13.73
CA GLY A 37 -10.43 -31.61 -15.12
C GLY A 37 -9.94 -32.72 -16.05
N GLU A 38 -8.72 -33.20 -15.86
CA GLU A 38 -8.15 -34.33 -16.63
C GLU A 38 -8.91 -35.64 -16.35
N ALA A 39 -9.48 -35.83 -15.14
CA ALA A 39 -10.35 -36.95 -14.82
C ALA A 39 -11.75 -36.88 -15.48
N GLY A 40 -12.01 -35.84 -16.27
CA GLY A 40 -13.28 -35.68 -17.01
C GLY A 40 -14.48 -35.23 -16.19
N VAL A 41 -14.25 -34.74 -14.96
CA VAL A 41 -15.32 -34.20 -14.11
C VAL A 41 -15.88 -32.89 -14.65
N TYR A 42 -15.05 -32.11 -15.37
CA TYR A 42 -15.42 -30.92 -16.13
C TYR A 42 -14.39 -30.65 -17.24
N GLU A 43 -14.76 -29.85 -18.25
CA GLU A 43 -13.94 -29.56 -19.43
C GLU A 43 -12.83 -28.55 -19.07
N PHE A 44 -11.79 -28.98 -18.38
CA PHE A 44 -10.62 -28.16 -18.05
C PHE A 44 -9.35 -28.99 -18.05
N SER A 45 -8.54 -28.86 -19.08
CA SER A 45 -7.30 -29.60 -19.24
C SER A 45 -6.09 -28.80 -18.73
N LEU A 46 -4.99 -29.51 -18.48
CA LEU A 46 -3.69 -28.88 -18.14
C LEU A 46 -3.28 -27.84 -19.20
N ARG A 47 -3.56 -28.13 -20.48
CA ARG A 47 -3.25 -27.20 -21.58
C ARG A 47 -4.10 -25.92 -21.48
N ALA A 48 -5.37 -26.04 -21.15
CA ALA A 48 -6.24 -24.89 -20.92
C ALA A 48 -5.79 -24.08 -19.68
N ALA A 49 -5.37 -24.75 -18.63
CA ALA A 49 -4.82 -24.11 -17.44
C ALA A 49 -3.57 -23.27 -17.77
N LEU A 50 -2.62 -23.82 -18.54
CA LEU A 50 -1.40 -23.11 -18.94
C LEU A 50 -1.68 -21.94 -19.89
N GLN A 51 -2.68 -22.07 -20.75
CA GLN A 51 -3.11 -21.01 -21.65
C GLN A 51 -3.86 -19.87 -20.92
N ALA A 52 -4.51 -20.18 -19.79
CA ALA A 52 -5.20 -19.21 -18.96
C ALA A 52 -4.25 -18.33 -18.12
N VAL A 53 -2.97 -18.72 -18.03
CA VAL A 53 -1.96 -17.91 -17.32
C VAL A 53 -1.59 -16.69 -18.16
N ASP A 54 -1.82 -15.52 -17.64
CA ASP A 54 -1.37 -14.27 -18.26
C ASP A 54 0.11 -14.01 -17.89
N TYR A 55 1.00 -14.39 -18.79
CA TYR A 55 2.44 -14.21 -18.60
C TYR A 55 2.87 -12.75 -18.60
N ASN A 56 2.13 -11.85 -19.27
CA ASN A 56 2.42 -10.42 -19.26
C ASN A 56 2.20 -9.84 -17.86
N VAL A 57 1.09 -10.21 -17.21
CA VAL A 57 0.80 -9.83 -15.82
C VAL A 57 1.88 -10.34 -14.87
N LEU A 58 2.29 -11.61 -14.99
CA LEU A 58 3.34 -12.20 -14.14
C LEU A 58 4.69 -11.49 -14.31
N LEU A 59 5.09 -11.23 -15.56
CA LEU A 59 6.35 -10.54 -15.85
C LEU A 59 6.31 -9.08 -15.38
N MET A 60 5.18 -8.41 -15.54
CA MET A 60 4.98 -7.05 -15.04
C MET A 60 5.06 -6.99 -13.52
N MET A 61 4.40 -7.91 -12.81
CA MET A 61 4.49 -8.02 -11.35
C MET A 61 5.92 -8.33 -10.88
N ALA A 62 6.60 -9.26 -11.52
CA ALA A 62 7.99 -9.59 -11.18
C ALA A 62 8.94 -8.39 -11.42
N GLY A 63 8.77 -7.68 -12.53
CA GLY A 63 9.56 -6.50 -12.87
C GLY A 63 9.33 -5.34 -11.89
N THR A 64 8.06 -5.05 -11.55
CA THR A 64 7.73 -4.01 -10.57
C THR A 64 8.26 -4.35 -9.19
N MET A 65 8.11 -5.60 -8.72
CA MET A 65 8.66 -6.03 -7.43
C MET A 65 10.20 -5.94 -7.39
N GLY A 66 10.89 -6.29 -8.48
CA GLY A 66 12.35 -6.13 -8.58
C GLY A 66 12.77 -4.65 -8.47
N THR A 67 12.12 -3.77 -9.20
CA THR A 67 12.39 -2.32 -9.15
C THR A 67 12.11 -1.76 -7.76
N VAL A 68 11.01 -2.17 -7.14
CA VAL A 68 10.61 -1.76 -5.79
C VAL A 68 11.62 -2.23 -4.74
N ALA A 69 12.14 -3.46 -4.85
CA ALA A 69 13.17 -3.97 -3.94
C ALA A 69 14.42 -3.08 -3.95
N LEU A 70 14.90 -2.69 -5.13
CA LEU A 70 16.03 -1.76 -5.27
C LEU A 70 15.72 -0.37 -4.71
N PHE A 71 14.49 0.11 -4.91
CA PHE A 71 14.04 1.40 -4.38
C PHE A 71 13.97 1.41 -2.86
N ILE A 72 13.52 0.31 -2.24
CA ILE A 72 13.54 0.14 -0.78
C ILE A 72 14.98 0.12 -0.25
N GLU A 73 15.87 -0.65 -0.90
CA GLU A 73 17.26 -0.79 -0.50
C GLU A 73 18.02 0.55 -0.55
N SER A 74 17.68 1.43 -1.50
CA SER A 74 18.27 2.76 -1.64
C SER A 74 18.00 3.69 -0.46
N LYS A 75 17.01 3.39 0.41
CA LYS A 75 16.52 4.24 1.50
C LYS A 75 16.08 5.65 1.08
N MET A 76 15.99 5.89 -0.22
CA MET A 76 15.56 7.19 -0.78
C MET A 76 14.16 7.60 -0.29
N PRO A 77 13.15 6.70 -0.27
CA PRO A 77 11.80 7.09 0.19
C PRO A 77 11.79 7.59 1.64
N ALA A 78 12.54 6.92 2.52
CA ALA A 78 12.64 7.34 3.92
C ALA A 78 13.29 8.73 4.05
N ARG A 79 14.37 8.99 3.31
CA ARG A 79 15.02 10.31 3.28
C ARG A 79 14.10 11.39 2.74
N LEU A 80 13.36 11.12 1.66
CA LEU A 80 12.40 12.06 1.10
C LEU A 80 11.27 12.37 2.10
N ALA A 81 10.75 11.35 2.79
CA ALA A 81 9.75 11.53 3.82
C ALA A 81 10.26 12.40 4.98
N GLU A 82 11.50 12.17 5.44
CA GLU A 82 12.14 13.01 6.47
C GLU A 82 12.30 14.47 6.02
N MET A 83 12.74 14.69 4.79
CA MET A 83 12.89 16.05 4.23
C MET A 83 11.55 16.79 4.15
N LEU A 84 10.48 16.11 3.75
CA LEU A 84 9.15 16.72 3.68
C LEU A 84 8.65 17.20 5.04
N ILE A 85 8.96 16.48 6.11
CA ILE A 85 8.52 16.81 7.46
C ILE A 85 9.24 18.02 8.02
N VAL A 86 10.51 18.21 7.69
CA VAL A 86 11.27 19.39 8.12
C VAL A 86 10.67 20.70 7.55
N CYS A 87 9.99 20.62 6.41
CA CYS A 87 9.37 21.76 5.75
C CYS A 87 8.00 22.15 6.32
N VAL A 88 7.44 21.38 7.30
CA VAL A 88 6.07 21.57 7.75
C VAL A 88 6.02 22.08 9.20
N PRO A 89 5.28 23.17 9.48
CA PRO A 89 5.26 23.79 10.79
C PRO A 89 4.50 22.99 11.85
N ASP A 90 3.41 22.32 11.48
CA ASP A 90 2.47 21.70 12.41
C ASP A 90 2.37 20.19 12.26
N VAL A 91 2.05 19.48 13.36
CA VAL A 91 1.80 18.03 13.40
C VAL A 91 0.73 17.61 12.40
N LYS A 92 -0.36 18.35 12.31
CA LYS A 92 -1.45 18.11 11.37
C LYS A 92 -0.96 18.03 9.93
N TRP A 93 -0.18 19.01 9.51
CA TRP A 93 0.38 19.07 8.16
C TRP A 93 1.42 17.99 7.92
N ALA A 94 2.22 17.64 8.96
CA ALA A 94 3.19 16.56 8.85
C ALA A 94 2.52 15.21 8.53
N VAL A 95 1.42 14.88 9.23
CA VAL A 95 0.66 13.65 8.97
C VAL A 95 0.03 13.67 7.59
N CYS A 96 -0.58 14.80 7.19
CA CYS A 96 -1.21 14.94 5.88
C CYS A 96 -0.18 14.82 4.75
N MET A 97 0.98 15.48 4.87
CA MET A 97 2.06 15.41 3.88
C MET A 97 2.66 14.00 3.79
N LEU A 98 2.81 13.32 4.91
CA LEU A 98 3.31 11.95 4.93
C LEU A 98 2.32 10.96 4.29
N ALA A 99 1.02 11.13 4.54
CA ALA A 99 -0.03 10.35 3.90
C ALA A 99 -0.09 10.61 2.39
N LEU A 100 -0.03 11.88 1.97
CA LEU A 100 0.02 12.27 0.57
C LEU A 100 1.26 11.71 -0.13
N PHE A 101 2.42 11.81 0.50
CA PHE A 101 3.68 11.28 -0.01
C PHE A 101 3.61 9.75 -0.19
N ALA A 102 3.08 9.03 0.82
CA ALA A 102 2.86 7.60 0.71
C ALA A 102 1.91 7.26 -0.44
N GLY A 103 0.85 8.04 -0.64
CA GLY A 103 -0.06 7.90 -1.77
C GLY A 103 0.64 8.08 -3.11
N VAL A 104 1.39 9.17 -3.29
CA VAL A 104 2.11 9.44 -4.55
C VAL A 104 3.10 8.33 -4.89
N ILE A 105 3.85 7.83 -3.90
CA ILE A 105 4.73 6.67 -4.13
C ILE A 105 3.94 5.44 -4.50
N SER A 106 2.82 5.18 -3.81
CA SER A 106 1.99 3.99 -4.04
C SER A 106 1.31 3.97 -5.40
N ALA A 107 1.15 5.10 -6.05
CA ALA A 107 0.68 5.15 -7.44
C ALA A 107 1.63 4.45 -8.43
N PHE A 108 2.90 4.27 -8.07
CA PHE A 108 3.94 3.66 -8.91
C PHE A 108 4.60 2.43 -8.27
N VAL A 109 4.39 2.23 -6.98
CA VAL A 109 5.00 1.18 -6.16
C VAL A 109 3.89 0.47 -5.41
N ASP A 110 4.01 -0.85 -5.28
CA ASP A 110 3.05 -1.66 -4.51
C ASP A 110 2.74 -1.04 -3.14
N ASN A 111 1.45 -1.04 -2.79
CA ASN A 111 0.93 -0.41 -1.59
C ASN A 111 1.53 -0.99 -0.29
N VAL A 112 1.78 -2.32 -0.24
CA VAL A 112 2.38 -2.98 0.93
C VAL A 112 3.82 -2.52 1.11
N ALA A 113 4.59 -2.50 0.02
CA ALA A 113 5.96 -2.02 0.03
C ALA A 113 6.05 -0.55 0.45
N THR A 114 5.15 0.29 -0.07
CA THR A 114 5.05 1.71 0.30
C THR A 114 4.78 1.89 1.79
N VAL A 115 3.82 1.15 2.35
CA VAL A 115 3.53 1.21 3.80
C VAL A 115 4.74 0.77 4.61
N LEU A 116 5.40 -0.33 4.24
CA LEU A 116 6.59 -0.80 4.94
C LEU A 116 7.75 0.21 4.94
N MET A 117 7.87 1.01 3.87
CA MET A 117 8.89 2.06 3.76
C MET A 117 8.56 3.32 4.58
N VAL A 118 7.30 3.78 4.52
CA VAL A 118 6.88 5.07 5.08
C VAL A 118 6.43 4.93 6.54
N ALA A 119 5.89 3.78 6.95
CA ALA A 119 5.41 3.56 8.32
C ALA A 119 6.49 3.75 9.40
N PRO A 120 7.75 3.28 9.25
CA PRO A 120 8.80 3.54 10.23
C PRO A 120 9.06 5.04 10.45
N VAL A 121 8.99 5.85 9.38
CA VAL A 121 9.13 7.31 9.46
C VAL A 121 7.96 7.91 10.22
N GLY A 122 6.72 7.51 9.87
CA GLY A 122 5.52 7.92 10.59
C GLY A 122 5.55 7.56 12.07
N LEU A 123 6.04 6.36 12.41
CA LEU A 123 6.20 5.91 13.78
C LEU A 123 7.26 6.73 14.55
N ALA A 124 8.38 7.03 13.92
CA ALA A 124 9.44 7.87 14.52
C ALA A 124 8.92 9.28 14.84
N ILE A 125 8.14 9.86 13.92
CA ILE A 125 7.51 11.17 14.08
C ILE A 125 6.48 11.14 15.21
N ALA A 126 5.58 10.15 15.20
CA ALA A 126 4.56 10.02 16.22
C ALA A 126 5.18 9.90 17.63
N ARG A 127 6.27 9.13 17.78
CA ARG A 127 7.03 9.02 19.01
C ARG A 127 7.68 10.35 19.40
N LYS A 128 8.34 11.03 18.46
CA LYS A 128 9.00 12.32 18.69
C LYS A 128 8.01 13.40 19.13
N LEU A 129 6.82 13.41 18.54
CA LEU A 129 5.76 14.36 18.84
C LEU A 129 4.86 13.93 20.01
N LYS A 130 5.11 12.77 20.62
CA LYS A 130 4.30 12.19 21.71
C LYS A 130 2.81 12.10 21.39
N ILE A 131 2.49 11.77 20.11
CA ILE A 131 1.13 11.50 19.63
C ILE A 131 0.93 10.00 19.43
N SER A 132 -0.33 9.57 19.37
CA SER A 132 -0.65 8.17 19.06
C SER A 132 -0.16 7.80 17.65
N PRO A 133 0.63 6.73 17.48
CA PRO A 133 1.09 6.30 16.17
C PRO A 133 -0.03 5.69 15.31
N VAL A 134 -1.09 5.18 15.94
CA VAL A 134 -2.14 4.43 15.25
C VAL A 134 -2.85 5.26 14.16
N PRO A 135 -3.34 6.49 14.43
CA PRO A 135 -3.96 7.29 13.38
C PRO A 135 -3.00 7.68 12.25
N VAL A 136 -1.70 7.88 12.56
CA VAL A 136 -0.68 8.21 11.55
C VAL A 136 -0.44 7.03 10.62
N LEU A 137 -0.30 5.82 11.17
CA LEU A 137 -0.11 4.60 10.39
C LEU A 137 -1.35 4.25 9.56
N ILE A 138 -2.55 4.46 10.10
CA ILE A 138 -3.81 4.28 9.36
C ILE A 138 -3.88 5.28 8.19
N ALA A 139 -3.52 6.55 8.42
CA ALA A 139 -3.51 7.56 7.36
C ALA A 139 -2.57 7.17 6.20
N ILE A 140 -1.35 6.70 6.51
CA ILE A 140 -0.40 6.20 5.53
C ILE A 140 -0.98 5.01 4.76
N ALA A 141 -1.51 4.01 5.47
CA ALA A 141 -2.04 2.79 4.87
C ALA A 141 -3.26 3.05 3.97
N VAL A 142 -4.20 3.89 4.42
CA VAL A 142 -5.40 4.26 3.65
C VAL A 142 -5.01 5.04 2.40
N SER A 143 -4.11 6.03 2.53
CA SER A 143 -3.67 6.83 1.39
C SER A 143 -2.89 6.00 0.37
N SER A 144 -2.00 5.12 0.84
CA SER A 144 -1.26 4.18 -0.01
C SER A 144 -2.20 3.24 -0.77
N ASN A 145 -3.15 2.59 -0.08
CA ASN A 145 -4.11 1.68 -0.72
C ASN A 145 -4.99 2.39 -1.75
N LEU A 146 -5.45 3.60 -1.43
CA LEU A 146 -6.31 4.37 -2.33
C LEU A 146 -5.55 4.75 -3.61
N GLN A 147 -4.37 5.33 -3.46
CA GLN A 147 -3.56 5.80 -4.58
C GLN A 147 -2.91 4.68 -5.39
N GLY A 148 -2.72 3.49 -4.82
CA GLY A 148 -2.26 2.32 -5.55
C GLY A 148 -3.17 1.96 -6.73
N ALA A 149 -4.48 2.25 -6.63
CA ALA A 149 -5.43 2.06 -7.71
C ALA A 149 -5.42 3.17 -8.78
N ALA A 150 -4.66 4.25 -8.60
CA ALA A 150 -4.64 5.39 -9.52
C ALA A 150 -3.98 5.09 -10.87
N THR A 151 -3.02 4.18 -10.89
CA THR A 151 -2.27 3.84 -12.12
C THR A 151 -2.27 2.35 -12.38
N LEU A 152 -1.87 1.97 -13.60
CA LEU A 152 -1.76 0.57 -14.02
C LEU A 152 -0.78 -0.24 -13.15
N VAL A 153 0.26 0.37 -12.63
CA VAL A 153 1.40 -0.32 -11.97
C VAL A 153 1.38 -0.25 -10.44
N GLY A 154 0.54 0.60 -9.85
CA GLY A 154 0.52 0.86 -8.41
C GLY A 154 -0.02 -0.29 -7.57
N ASP A 155 -0.94 -1.11 -8.12
CA ASP A 155 -1.51 -2.26 -7.42
C ASP A 155 -1.72 -3.45 -8.37
N THR A 156 -1.62 -4.66 -7.83
CA THR A 156 -1.86 -5.91 -8.57
C THR A 156 -3.27 -5.98 -9.17
N THR A 157 -4.26 -5.41 -8.49
CA THR A 157 -5.64 -5.33 -8.99
C THR A 157 -5.75 -4.44 -10.23
N SER A 158 -5.00 -3.36 -10.30
CA SER A 158 -4.93 -2.47 -11.46
C SER A 158 -4.24 -3.13 -12.64
N ILE A 159 -3.17 -3.90 -12.40
CA ILE A 159 -2.48 -4.68 -13.43
C ILE A 159 -3.43 -5.72 -14.04
N LEU A 160 -4.17 -6.47 -13.20
CA LEU A 160 -5.14 -7.45 -13.67
C LEU A 160 -6.28 -6.79 -14.46
N LEU A 161 -6.82 -5.66 -14.00
CA LEU A 161 -7.83 -4.91 -14.70
C LEU A 161 -7.32 -4.43 -16.06
N GLY A 162 -6.11 -3.89 -16.11
CA GLY A 162 -5.47 -3.42 -17.33
C GLY A 162 -5.31 -4.53 -18.36
N SER A 163 -4.84 -5.71 -17.93
CA SER A 163 -4.71 -6.86 -18.81
C SER A 163 -6.06 -7.37 -19.30
N PHE A 164 -7.06 -7.49 -18.40
CA PHE A 164 -8.38 -8.00 -18.78
C PHE A 164 -9.16 -7.06 -19.72
N ALA A 165 -8.97 -5.75 -19.56
CA ALA A 165 -9.66 -4.71 -20.35
C ALA A 165 -8.82 -4.17 -21.52
N ASP A 166 -7.65 -4.76 -21.82
CA ASP A 166 -6.68 -4.31 -22.82
C ASP A 166 -6.35 -2.81 -22.68
N MET A 167 -6.13 -2.36 -21.44
CA MET A 167 -5.86 -0.97 -21.12
C MET A 167 -4.33 -0.71 -21.10
N ASN A 168 -3.94 0.41 -21.69
CA ASN A 168 -2.59 0.96 -21.57
C ASN A 168 -2.46 1.85 -20.33
N PHE A 169 -1.23 2.18 -19.95
CA PHE A 169 -0.96 3.07 -18.81
C PHE A 169 -1.70 4.41 -18.89
N PHE A 170 -1.80 5.00 -20.09
CA PHE A 170 -2.49 6.27 -20.30
C PHE A 170 -4.01 6.17 -20.26
N ASP A 171 -4.59 4.96 -20.47
CA ASP A 171 -6.03 4.74 -20.40
C ASP A 171 -6.56 4.91 -18.97
N PHE A 172 -5.69 4.76 -17.96
CA PHE A 172 -6.03 5.07 -16.56
C PHE A 172 -6.32 6.58 -16.37
N PHE A 173 -5.69 7.45 -17.16
CA PHE A 173 -5.93 8.89 -17.14
C PHE A 173 -7.08 9.30 -18.06
N TRP A 174 -7.06 8.80 -19.33
CA TRP A 174 -8.05 9.14 -20.33
C TRP A 174 -8.40 7.91 -21.16
N MET A 175 -9.62 7.41 -21.01
CA MET A 175 -10.10 6.25 -21.74
C MET A 175 -11.20 6.68 -22.74
N ARG A 176 -10.96 6.49 -24.04
CA ARG A 176 -11.93 6.78 -25.12
C ARG A 176 -12.55 8.20 -25.03
N GLY A 177 -11.73 9.21 -24.70
CA GLY A 177 -12.17 10.60 -24.59
C GLY A 177 -12.93 10.95 -23.29
N ARG A 178 -12.94 10.04 -22.29
CA ARG A 178 -13.54 10.26 -20.97
C ARG A 178 -12.47 10.20 -19.88
N PRO A 179 -12.69 10.88 -18.74
CA PRO A 179 -11.82 10.73 -17.58
C PRO A 179 -11.73 9.27 -17.14
N GLY A 180 -10.51 8.76 -16.98
CA GLY A 180 -10.25 7.40 -16.53
C GLY A 180 -10.34 7.25 -15.00
N ILE A 181 -9.94 6.07 -14.52
CA ILE A 181 -10.00 5.69 -13.09
C ILE A 181 -9.16 6.63 -12.23
N PHE A 182 -8.03 7.12 -12.73
CA PHE A 182 -7.14 8.06 -12.05
C PHE A 182 -7.93 9.22 -11.42
N TRP A 183 -8.79 9.90 -12.16
CA TRP A 183 -9.54 11.04 -11.66
C TRP A 183 -10.51 10.69 -10.54
N GLY A 184 -11.13 9.51 -10.60
CA GLY A 184 -11.98 9.00 -9.52
C GLY A 184 -11.19 8.75 -8.24
N VAL A 185 -9.99 8.16 -8.37
CA VAL A 185 -9.09 7.91 -7.25
C VAL A 185 -8.58 9.23 -6.64
N GLU A 186 -8.20 10.21 -7.47
CA GLU A 186 -7.77 11.53 -7.00
C GLU A 186 -8.87 12.28 -6.23
N LEU A 187 -10.12 12.19 -6.68
CA LEU A 187 -11.26 12.74 -5.91
C LEU A 187 -11.40 12.04 -4.55
N GLY A 188 -11.22 10.72 -4.51
CA GLY A 188 -11.17 9.95 -3.26
C GLY A 188 -10.00 10.36 -2.36
N ALA A 189 -8.83 10.62 -2.95
CA ALA A 189 -7.65 11.08 -2.22
C ALA A 189 -7.86 12.48 -1.60
N LEU A 190 -8.47 13.41 -2.35
CA LEU A 190 -8.85 14.73 -1.83
C LEU A 190 -9.86 14.62 -0.67
N ALA A 191 -10.86 13.74 -0.81
CA ALA A 191 -11.82 13.47 0.25
C ALA A 191 -11.13 12.87 1.49
N SER A 192 -10.22 11.91 1.30
CA SER A 192 -9.42 11.31 2.38
C SER A 192 -8.55 12.36 3.07
N LEU A 193 -7.89 13.24 2.31
CA LEU A 193 -7.10 14.35 2.85
C LEU A 193 -7.98 15.30 3.68
N ALA A 194 -9.18 15.63 3.21
CA ALA A 194 -10.13 16.47 3.97
C ALA A 194 -10.53 15.82 5.30
N VAL A 195 -10.77 14.50 5.30
CA VAL A 195 -11.05 13.74 6.53
C VAL A 195 -9.85 13.75 7.47
N LEU A 196 -8.64 13.57 6.97
CA LEU A 196 -7.41 13.65 7.78
C LEU A 196 -7.23 15.05 8.38
N LEU A 197 -7.41 16.11 7.60
CA LEU A 197 -7.35 17.49 8.09
C LEU A 197 -8.40 17.76 9.17
N TRP A 198 -9.58 17.18 9.05
CA TRP A 198 -10.63 17.28 10.05
C TRP A 198 -10.32 16.47 11.32
N LEU A 199 -9.80 15.26 11.17
CA LEU A 199 -9.43 14.37 12.27
C LEU A 199 -8.30 14.97 13.11
N PHE A 200 -7.25 15.49 12.46
CA PHE A 200 -6.09 16.10 13.11
C PHE A 200 -6.26 17.62 13.36
N ARG A 201 -7.47 18.18 13.23
CA ARG A 201 -7.71 19.63 13.43
C ARG A 201 -7.31 20.16 14.82
N ARG A 202 -7.29 19.29 15.83
CA ARG A 202 -6.92 19.64 17.20
C ARG A 202 -5.43 19.50 17.49
N GLU A 203 -4.68 18.86 16.61
CA GLU A 203 -3.24 18.61 16.73
C GLU A 203 -2.43 19.73 16.03
N THR A 204 -2.66 20.98 16.47
CA THR A 204 -2.01 22.18 15.89
C THR A 204 -0.71 22.55 16.62
N GLN A 205 -0.09 21.64 17.35
CA GLN A 205 1.15 21.94 18.08
C GLN A 205 2.31 22.09 17.09
N PRO A 206 3.07 23.21 17.15
CA PRO A 206 4.22 23.43 16.29
C PRO A 206 5.32 22.39 16.59
N ILE A 207 5.88 21.82 15.55
CA ILE A 207 6.92 20.77 15.64
C ILE A 207 8.17 21.30 16.36
N ALA A 208 8.54 22.56 16.12
CA ALA A 208 9.68 23.21 16.72
C ALA A 208 9.58 23.33 18.26
N ALA A 209 8.42 23.70 18.80
CA ALA A 209 8.23 23.85 20.24
C ALA A 209 8.37 22.53 21.01
N LYS A 210 7.94 21.39 20.42
CA LYS A 210 8.09 20.07 21.05
C LYS A 210 9.55 19.57 21.03
N VAL A 211 10.33 19.94 20.04
CA VAL A 211 11.75 19.55 19.93
C VAL A 211 12.59 20.30 20.95
N GLU A 212 12.32 21.58 21.18
CA GLU A 212 13.01 22.40 22.20
C GLU A 212 12.74 21.89 23.62
N THR A 213 11.50 21.55 23.95
CA THR A 213 11.12 21.00 25.27
C THR A 213 11.82 19.66 25.55
N GLU A 214 12.02 18.81 24.54
CA GLU A 214 12.69 17.51 24.71
C GLU A 214 14.21 17.65 24.87
N VAL A 215 14.83 18.66 24.25
CA VAL A 215 16.25 19.00 24.42
C VAL A 215 16.51 19.58 25.81
N GLU A 216 15.58 20.37 26.31
CA GLU A 216 15.68 20.97 27.64
C GLU A 216 15.47 19.94 28.76
N ASP A 217 14.50 19.01 28.60
CA ASP A 217 14.27 17.88 29.50
C ASP A 217 15.46 16.92 29.56
N ARG A 218 16.12 16.64 28.44
CA ARG A 218 17.35 15.82 28.39
C ARG A 218 18.55 16.53 29.03
N LYS A 219 18.66 17.85 28.92
CA LYS A 219 19.70 18.64 29.59
C LYS A 219 19.47 18.66 31.10
N SER A 220 18.24 18.85 31.56
CA SER A 220 17.91 18.85 32.99
C SER A 220 18.14 17.48 33.64
N THR A 221 17.77 16.38 32.93
CA THR A 221 18.00 15.01 33.41
C THR A 221 19.50 14.67 33.50
N ARG A 222 20.33 15.13 32.54
CA ARG A 222 21.77 14.95 32.57
C ARG A 222 22.46 15.75 33.70
N LEU A 223 22.00 16.97 33.97
CA LEU A 223 22.50 17.79 35.07
C LEU A 223 22.15 17.19 36.43
N ASN A 224 20.95 16.62 36.61
CA ASN A 224 20.56 15.94 37.84
C ASN A 224 21.29 14.61 38.07
N SER A 225 21.67 13.89 37.02
CA SER A 225 22.44 12.64 37.16
C SER A 225 23.94 12.87 37.42
N SER A 226 24.45 14.08 37.21
CA SER A 226 25.85 14.45 37.53
C SER A 226 26.05 14.99 38.95
N HIS A 227 24.97 15.20 39.69
CA HIS A 227 25.00 15.64 41.11
C HIS A 227 24.72 14.53 42.13
N CYS A 228 24.52 13.30 41.69
CA CYS A 228 24.50 12.09 42.51
C CYS A 228 25.80 11.32 42.35
#